data_01a2cdb22c164373249f929b9847870a
#
_entry.id   01a2cdb22c164373249f929b9847870a
#
_cell.length_a   1.000
_cell.length_b   1.000
_cell.length_c   1.000
_cell.angle_alpha   90.00
_cell.angle_beta   90.00
_cell.angle_gamma   90.00
#
_symmetry.space_group_name_H-M   'P 1'
#
loop_
_entity.id
_entity.type
_entity.pdbx_description
1 polymer ?
#
loop_
_entity_poly.entity_id
_entity_poly.type
_entity_poly.pdbx_seq_one_letter_code
_entity_poly.pdbx_strand_id
1 'polypeptide(L)'
;MKYSTNQFKAGLKVLIENEPCSILSYEFHKPGKGQAVMRTKLYNLRTQKVWERTFKSGESVEGADIVERDFQFLYVEGQNYVFMDKDTYEQIEITANKIEKIKLWLDGEEECKIIFWDGEVLNVELPTFVNKTVSETEPGLKGDTVSNTLKPAKLSSGIEVQVPIFINEGEQIKIDTRDGTYVGRSKE
;
A
#
# COMPACT_ATOMS: atom_id res chain seq x y z
N MET A 1 19.29 2.37 17.33
CA MET A 1 19.17 3.72 17.91
C MET A 1 17.95 3.75 18.79
N LYS A 2 17.98 4.43 19.99
CA LYS A 2 16.81 4.52 20.89
C LYS A 2 16.19 5.91 20.81
N TYR A 3 14.87 5.97 20.83
CA TYR A 3 14.08 7.20 20.81
C TYR A 3 13.26 7.30 22.11
N SER A 4 13.37 8.43 22.80
CA SER A 4 12.48 8.74 23.92
C SER A 4 11.14 9.26 23.44
N THR A 5 10.11 9.21 24.28
CA THR A 5 8.76 9.73 23.94
C THR A 5 8.76 11.18 23.46
N ASN A 6 9.74 11.99 23.91
CA ASN A 6 9.87 13.40 23.47
C ASN A 6 10.35 13.56 22.01
N GLN A 7 10.87 12.48 21.43
CA GLN A 7 11.36 12.43 20.04
C GLN A 7 10.35 11.80 19.09
N PHE A 8 9.17 11.42 19.59
CA PHE A 8 8.13 10.82 18.77
C PHE A 8 7.62 11.83 17.77
N LYS A 9 7.50 11.37 16.52
CA LYS A 9 6.92 12.11 15.41
C LYS A 9 6.21 11.15 14.47
N ALA A 10 5.22 11.64 13.74
CA ALA A 10 4.57 10.85 12.71
C ALA A 10 5.60 10.38 11.66
N GLY A 11 5.48 9.14 11.24
CA GLY A 11 6.41 8.48 10.31
C GLY A 11 7.65 7.86 10.96
N LEU A 12 7.93 8.11 12.27
CA LEU A 12 9.05 7.49 12.95
C LEU A 12 8.89 5.97 13.01
N LYS A 13 9.93 5.25 12.56
CA LYS A 13 9.98 3.78 12.54
C LYS A 13 10.63 3.27 13.82
N VAL A 14 9.91 2.44 14.57
CA VAL A 14 10.30 1.95 15.89
C VAL A 14 9.99 0.46 16.02
N LEU A 15 10.72 -0.22 16.91
CA LEU A 15 10.45 -1.60 17.30
C LEU A 15 9.53 -1.59 18.52
N ILE A 16 8.38 -2.24 18.41
CA ILE A 16 7.45 -2.45 19.51
C ILE A 16 7.23 -3.96 19.63
N GLU A 17 7.65 -4.53 20.75
CA GLU A 17 7.57 -5.99 20.97
C GLU A 17 8.25 -6.80 19.84
N ASN A 18 9.41 -6.32 19.40
CA ASN A 18 10.20 -6.85 18.29
C ASN A 18 9.50 -6.80 16.91
N GLU A 19 8.42 -6.04 16.79
CA GLU A 19 7.74 -5.82 15.52
C GLU A 19 8.02 -4.40 14.99
N PRO A 20 8.32 -4.24 13.69
CA PRO A 20 8.56 -2.94 13.07
C PRO A 20 7.25 -2.18 12.92
N CYS A 21 7.19 -1.01 13.53
CA CYS A 21 6.01 -0.15 13.54
C CYS A 21 6.34 1.26 13.07
N SER A 22 5.37 1.91 12.45
CA SER A 22 5.40 3.33 12.15
C SER A 22 4.47 4.08 13.11
N ILE A 23 4.94 5.19 13.67
CA ILE A 23 4.09 6.08 14.46
C ILE A 23 3.20 6.87 13.50
N LEU A 24 1.88 6.69 13.58
CA LEU A 24 0.91 7.45 12.78
C LEU A 24 0.59 8.79 13.41
N SER A 25 0.33 8.79 14.71
CA SER A 25 0.06 9.99 15.50
C SER A 25 0.47 9.79 16.94
N TYR A 26 0.66 10.89 17.64
CA TYR A 26 1.01 10.89 19.05
C TYR A 26 0.38 12.09 19.75
N GLU A 27 0.02 11.92 21.00
CA GLU A 27 -0.59 12.96 21.85
C GLU A 27 0.02 12.91 23.24
N PHE A 28 0.55 14.03 23.69
CA PHE A 28 1.04 14.18 25.05
C PHE A 28 -0.12 14.52 25.97
N HIS A 29 -0.35 13.68 26.98
CA HIS A 29 -1.38 13.89 27.98
C HIS A 29 -0.76 14.02 29.37
N LYS A 30 -0.96 15.17 30.01
CA LYS A 30 -0.54 15.45 31.38
C LYS A 30 -1.77 15.66 32.25
N PRO A 31 -2.24 14.61 32.97
CA PRO A 31 -3.36 14.75 33.88
C PRO A 31 -2.98 15.68 35.06
N GLY A 32 -3.97 16.33 35.65
CA GLY A 32 -3.74 17.21 36.84
C GLY A 32 -3.18 16.47 38.05
N LYS A 33 -3.47 15.16 38.18
CA LYS A 33 -2.86 14.24 39.15
C LYS A 33 -2.43 12.99 38.37
N GLY A 34 -1.16 12.59 38.56
CA GLY A 34 -0.59 11.40 37.91
C GLY A 34 0.58 11.70 36.97
N GLN A 35 1.17 10.62 36.46
CA GLN A 35 2.30 10.69 35.54
C GLN A 35 1.85 11.11 34.13
N ALA A 36 2.62 11.99 33.51
CA ALA A 36 2.41 12.34 32.09
C ALA A 36 2.64 11.12 31.19
N VAL A 37 1.83 10.99 30.17
CA VAL A 37 1.86 9.86 29.24
C VAL A 37 1.83 10.37 27.79
N MET A 38 2.34 9.52 26.89
CA MET A 38 2.28 9.72 25.44
C MET A 38 1.35 8.63 24.86
N ARG A 39 0.18 9.04 24.36
CA ARG A 39 -0.71 8.16 23.61
C ARG A 39 -0.25 8.13 22.18
N THR A 40 -0.10 6.95 21.61
CA THR A 40 0.51 6.80 20.28
C THR A 40 -0.32 5.82 19.47
N LYS A 41 -0.68 6.22 18.25
CA LYS A 41 -1.29 5.35 17.26
C LYS A 41 -0.20 4.79 16.37
N LEU A 42 -0.14 3.47 16.29
CA LEU A 42 0.93 2.70 15.65
C LEU A 42 0.38 1.92 14.47
N TYR A 43 1.18 1.79 13.43
CA TYR A 43 0.92 0.92 12.27
C TYR A 43 2.02 -0.13 12.22
N ASN A 44 1.65 -1.40 12.38
CA ASN A 44 2.58 -2.52 12.24
C ASN A 44 2.88 -2.73 10.75
N LEU A 45 4.14 -2.60 10.36
CA LEU A 45 4.57 -2.68 8.95
C LEU A 45 4.49 -4.10 8.38
N ARG A 46 4.52 -5.13 9.24
CA ARG A 46 4.42 -6.53 8.84
C ARG A 46 2.95 -6.97 8.70
N THR A 47 2.13 -6.71 9.71
CA THR A 47 0.74 -7.20 9.76
C THR A 47 -0.25 -6.22 9.13
N GLN A 48 0.19 -4.99 8.83
CA GLN A 48 -0.62 -3.89 8.29
C GLN A 48 -1.80 -3.48 9.21
N LYS A 49 -1.69 -3.77 10.52
CA LYS A 49 -2.71 -3.43 11.50
C LYS A 49 -2.38 -2.13 12.22
N VAL A 50 -3.43 -1.38 12.51
CA VAL A 50 -3.35 -0.16 13.32
C VAL A 50 -3.81 -0.48 14.74
N TRP A 51 -3.09 0.03 15.75
CA TRP A 51 -3.40 -0.12 17.16
C TRP A 51 -2.87 1.04 17.98
N GLU A 52 -3.28 1.14 19.24
CA GLU A 52 -2.88 2.23 20.12
C GLU A 52 -2.06 1.71 21.29
N ARG A 53 -1.04 2.47 21.65
CA ARG A 53 -0.23 2.22 22.85
C ARG A 53 0.03 3.51 23.60
N THR A 54 0.00 3.41 24.93
CA THR A 54 0.35 4.51 25.82
C THR A 54 1.71 4.23 26.46
N PHE A 55 2.62 5.17 26.29
CA PHE A 55 3.95 5.16 26.89
C PHE A 55 4.01 6.12 28.07
N LYS A 56 4.81 5.80 29.09
CA LYS A 56 5.11 6.74 30.15
C LYS A 56 6.01 7.85 29.60
N SER A 57 5.88 9.07 30.14
CA SER A 57 6.79 10.15 29.78
C SER A 57 8.23 9.77 30.13
N GLY A 58 9.15 9.90 29.14
CA GLY A 58 10.54 9.50 29.29
C GLY A 58 10.83 8.04 28.95
N GLU A 59 9.83 7.21 28.68
CA GLU A 59 10.03 5.86 28.16
C GLU A 59 10.74 5.91 26.80
N SER A 60 11.55 4.91 26.48
CA SER A 60 12.30 4.83 25.23
C SER A 60 11.96 3.56 24.47
N VAL A 61 11.93 3.65 23.16
CA VAL A 61 11.75 2.54 22.23
C VAL A 61 12.95 2.44 21.29
N GLU A 62 13.21 1.27 20.76
CA GLU A 62 14.26 1.07 19.76
C GLU A 62 13.78 1.52 18.39
N GLY A 63 14.66 2.13 17.60
CA GLY A 63 14.40 2.43 16.19
C GLY A 63 14.46 1.17 15.36
N ALA A 64 13.53 1.03 14.42
CA ALA A 64 13.58 -0.01 13.40
C ALA A 64 14.42 0.46 12.22
N ASP A 65 15.29 -0.42 11.72
CA ASP A 65 16.06 -0.17 10.50
C ASP A 65 15.21 -0.49 9.27
N ILE A 66 14.40 0.49 8.88
CA ILE A 66 13.49 0.39 7.74
C ILE A 66 14.07 1.20 6.58
N VAL A 67 14.20 0.53 5.45
CA VAL A 67 14.56 1.13 4.17
C VAL A 67 13.39 0.97 3.22
N GLU A 68 12.95 2.08 2.63
CA GLU A 68 11.92 2.12 1.59
C GLU A 68 12.59 2.48 0.27
N ARG A 69 12.36 1.68 -0.79
CA ARG A 69 12.90 1.93 -2.13
C ARG A 69 11.81 1.77 -3.17
N ASP A 70 11.97 2.48 -4.28
CA ASP A 70 11.07 2.42 -5.42
C ASP A 70 11.56 1.39 -6.44
N PHE A 71 10.69 0.46 -6.77
CA PHE A 71 10.93 -0.62 -7.71
C PHE A 71 9.92 -0.58 -8.85
N GLN A 72 10.30 -1.19 -9.95
CA GLN A 72 9.42 -1.48 -11.07
C GLN A 72 9.20 -2.99 -11.15
N PHE A 73 7.94 -3.42 -11.22
CA PHE A 73 7.62 -4.80 -11.54
C PHE A 73 8.00 -5.10 -13.00
N LEU A 74 8.63 -6.25 -13.25
CA LEU A 74 9.06 -6.63 -14.59
C LEU A 74 8.23 -7.79 -15.15
N TYR A 75 8.27 -8.94 -14.48
CA TYR A 75 7.60 -10.16 -14.94
C TYR A 75 7.46 -11.19 -13.83
N VAL A 76 6.73 -12.26 -14.15
CA VAL A 76 6.58 -13.43 -13.27
C VAL A 76 7.42 -14.57 -13.82
N GLU A 77 8.21 -15.22 -12.95
CA GLU A 77 8.95 -16.44 -13.25
C GLU A 77 8.54 -17.56 -12.28
N GLY A 78 7.72 -18.48 -12.74
CA GLY A 78 7.15 -19.53 -11.91
C GLY A 78 6.25 -18.97 -10.79
N GLN A 79 6.73 -19.04 -9.55
CA GLN A 79 6.04 -18.48 -8.37
C GLN A 79 6.69 -17.17 -7.87
N ASN A 80 7.71 -16.69 -8.56
CA ASN A 80 8.43 -15.49 -8.20
C ASN A 80 8.02 -14.32 -9.07
N TYR A 81 7.88 -13.16 -8.45
CA TYR A 81 7.65 -11.87 -9.09
C TYR A 81 8.97 -11.11 -9.07
N VAL A 82 9.44 -10.71 -10.24
CA VAL A 82 10.73 -10.02 -10.41
C VAL A 82 10.50 -8.52 -10.45
N PHE A 83 11.23 -7.82 -9.58
CA PHE A 83 11.20 -6.36 -9.46
C PHE A 83 12.61 -5.81 -9.68
N MET A 84 12.69 -4.65 -10.29
CA MET A 84 13.95 -3.92 -10.52
C MET A 84 13.98 -2.64 -9.69
N ASP A 85 15.03 -2.45 -8.92
CA ASP A 85 15.29 -1.20 -8.20
C ASP A 85 15.50 -0.07 -9.20
N LYS A 86 14.79 1.05 -9.05
CA LYS A 86 14.82 2.17 -10.01
C LYS A 86 16.13 2.97 -9.95
N ASP A 87 16.86 2.89 -8.84
CA ASP A 87 18.10 3.62 -8.64
C ASP A 87 19.33 2.79 -9.03
N THR A 88 19.36 1.50 -8.62
CA THR A 88 20.52 0.63 -8.82
C THR A 88 20.40 -0.30 -10.01
N TYR A 89 19.17 -0.48 -10.54
CA TYR A 89 18.82 -1.45 -11.60
C TYR A 89 19.04 -2.92 -11.21
N GLU A 90 19.28 -3.19 -9.94
CA GLU A 90 19.38 -4.54 -9.43
C GLU A 90 18.00 -5.19 -9.39
N GLN A 91 17.95 -6.47 -9.71
CA GLN A 91 16.71 -7.24 -9.69
C GLN A 91 16.60 -8.06 -8.41
N ILE A 92 15.39 -8.13 -7.88
CA ILE A 92 15.05 -8.99 -6.74
C ILE A 92 13.83 -9.82 -7.07
N GLU A 93 13.76 -11.01 -6.48
CA GLU A 93 12.64 -11.91 -6.60
C GLU A 93 11.84 -11.96 -5.30
N ILE A 94 10.52 -11.85 -5.43
CA ILE A 94 9.59 -11.94 -4.30
C ILE A 94 8.57 -13.04 -4.61
N THR A 95 8.43 -13.98 -3.70
CA THR A 95 7.48 -15.09 -3.86
C THR A 95 6.03 -14.64 -3.77
N ALA A 96 5.15 -15.24 -4.54
CA ALA A 96 3.72 -14.90 -4.64
C ALA A 96 3.00 -14.83 -3.28
N ASN A 97 3.40 -15.65 -2.30
CA ASN A 97 2.81 -15.66 -0.96
C ASN A 97 3.06 -14.37 -0.15
N LYS A 98 4.18 -13.67 -0.42
CA LYS A 98 4.48 -12.38 0.23
C LYS A 98 3.66 -11.22 -0.33
N ILE A 99 3.15 -11.35 -1.56
CA ILE A 99 2.43 -10.30 -2.28
C ILE A 99 1.01 -10.73 -2.68
N GLU A 100 0.42 -11.68 -1.97
CA GLU A 100 -0.90 -12.27 -2.26
C GLU A 100 -1.99 -11.22 -2.53
N LYS A 101 -1.98 -10.14 -1.78
CA LYS A 101 -2.98 -9.06 -1.88
C LYS A 101 -2.82 -8.18 -3.12
N ILE A 102 -1.62 -8.12 -3.68
CA ILE A 102 -1.31 -7.17 -4.77
C ILE A 102 -0.96 -7.86 -6.08
N LYS A 103 -0.71 -9.16 -6.06
CA LYS A 103 -0.24 -9.92 -7.25
C LYS A 103 -1.13 -9.76 -8.48
N LEU A 104 -2.45 -9.64 -8.29
CA LEU A 104 -3.39 -9.44 -9.38
C LEU A 104 -3.32 -8.05 -10.02
N TRP A 105 -2.71 -7.08 -9.34
CA TRP A 105 -2.49 -5.75 -9.87
C TRP A 105 -1.21 -5.64 -10.73
N LEU A 106 -0.36 -6.68 -10.66
CA LEU A 106 0.95 -6.71 -11.33
C LEU A 106 0.81 -7.46 -12.66
N ASP A 107 0.69 -6.73 -13.76
CA ASP A 107 0.59 -7.29 -15.12
C ASP A 107 1.59 -6.66 -16.11
N GLY A 108 2.40 -5.70 -15.67
CA GLY A 108 3.52 -5.14 -16.40
C GLY A 108 3.85 -3.71 -15.98
N GLU A 109 5.11 -3.46 -15.68
CA GLU A 109 5.71 -2.14 -15.47
C GLU A 109 5.14 -1.30 -14.31
N GLU A 110 4.38 -1.91 -13.37
CA GLU A 110 3.88 -1.16 -12.22
C GLU A 110 5.03 -0.73 -11.31
N GLU A 111 4.97 0.55 -10.93
CA GLU A 111 5.85 1.08 -9.90
C GLU A 111 5.36 0.64 -8.52
N CYS A 112 6.26 0.12 -7.73
CA CYS A 112 5.97 -0.38 -6.38
C CYS A 112 6.96 0.19 -5.39
N LYS A 113 6.52 0.42 -4.17
CA LYS A 113 7.42 0.70 -3.06
C LYS A 113 7.68 -0.59 -2.29
N ILE A 114 8.95 -0.97 -2.18
CA ILE A 114 9.34 -2.14 -1.38
C ILE A 114 9.95 -1.68 -0.07
N ILE A 115 9.43 -2.23 1.00
CA ILE A 115 9.85 -1.92 2.37
C ILE A 115 10.72 -3.07 2.85
N PHE A 116 11.94 -2.72 3.24
CA PHE A 116 12.91 -3.64 3.81
C PHE A 116 13.04 -3.40 5.32
N TRP A 117 13.18 -4.46 6.06
CA TRP A 117 13.55 -4.44 7.46
C TRP A 117 14.72 -5.37 7.68
N ASP A 118 15.80 -4.84 8.21
CA ASP A 118 17.04 -5.58 8.47
C ASP A 118 17.56 -6.31 7.22
N GLY A 119 17.39 -5.67 6.05
CA GLY A 119 17.80 -6.19 4.74
C GLY A 119 16.83 -7.18 4.08
N GLU A 120 15.78 -7.62 4.77
CA GLU A 120 14.77 -8.52 4.21
C GLU A 120 13.53 -7.77 3.73
N VAL A 121 12.89 -8.27 2.67
CA VAL A 121 11.61 -7.73 2.18
C VAL A 121 10.52 -7.95 3.22
N LEU A 122 10.01 -6.86 3.76
CA LEU A 122 8.93 -6.85 4.74
C LEU A 122 7.57 -6.72 4.08
N ASN A 123 7.43 -5.81 3.13
CA ASN A 123 6.18 -5.51 2.44
C ASN A 123 6.42 -4.92 1.06
N VAL A 124 5.44 -5.08 0.16
CA VAL A 124 5.39 -4.41 -1.15
C VAL A 124 4.11 -3.60 -1.22
N GLU A 125 4.23 -2.33 -1.53
CA GLU A 125 3.11 -1.39 -1.63
C GLU A 125 2.94 -0.91 -3.06
N LEU A 126 1.73 -1.00 -3.56
CA LEU A 126 1.33 -0.39 -4.84
C LEU A 126 1.06 1.10 -4.64
N PRO A 127 1.19 1.92 -5.70
CA PRO A 127 0.64 3.26 -5.68
C PRO A 127 -0.88 3.20 -5.46
N THR A 128 -1.42 4.23 -4.82
CA THR A 128 -2.87 4.32 -4.56
C THR A 128 -3.69 4.20 -5.84
N PHE A 129 -3.15 4.68 -6.95
CA PHE A 129 -3.83 4.65 -8.24
C PHE A 129 -2.96 3.98 -9.28
N VAL A 130 -3.57 3.12 -10.07
CA VAL A 130 -2.95 2.49 -11.24
C VAL A 130 -3.79 2.71 -12.48
N ASN A 131 -3.13 2.73 -13.64
CA ASN A 131 -3.81 2.73 -14.93
C ASN A 131 -3.85 1.30 -15.46
N LYS A 132 -5.04 0.84 -15.85
CA LYS A 132 -5.26 -0.50 -16.38
C LYS A 132 -6.13 -0.45 -17.62
N THR A 133 -5.87 -1.37 -18.55
CA THR A 133 -6.67 -1.52 -19.75
C THR A 133 -7.87 -2.44 -19.48
N VAL A 134 -9.04 -2.05 -19.93
CA VAL A 134 -10.24 -2.89 -19.92
C VAL A 134 -10.09 -3.95 -21.01
N SER A 135 -9.95 -5.21 -20.64
CA SER A 135 -9.82 -6.32 -21.57
C SER A 135 -11.17 -6.85 -22.05
N GLU A 136 -12.21 -6.74 -21.21
CA GLU A 136 -13.52 -7.33 -21.47
C GLU A 136 -14.61 -6.55 -20.72
N THR A 137 -15.69 -6.18 -21.39
CA THR A 137 -16.86 -5.57 -20.74
C THR A 137 -18.09 -5.71 -21.63
N GLU A 138 -19.28 -5.73 -21.02
CA GLU A 138 -20.52 -5.74 -21.78
C GLU A 138 -20.74 -4.40 -22.50
N PRO A 139 -21.33 -4.41 -23.72
CA PRO A 139 -21.73 -3.19 -24.40
C PRO A 139 -22.78 -2.45 -23.54
N GLY A 140 -22.60 -1.13 -23.39
CA GLY A 140 -23.59 -0.30 -22.69
C GLY A 140 -24.92 -0.31 -23.46
N LEU A 141 -26.01 -0.71 -22.81
CA LEU A 141 -27.33 -0.69 -23.42
C LEU A 141 -27.78 0.77 -23.68
N LYS A 142 -28.12 1.08 -24.91
CA LYS A 142 -28.77 2.36 -25.27
C LYS A 142 -30.17 2.38 -24.67
N GLY A 143 -30.37 3.14 -23.60
CA GLY A 143 -31.67 3.30 -22.94
C GLY A 143 -31.60 3.59 -21.44
N ASP A 144 -30.50 3.28 -20.79
CA ASP A 144 -30.30 3.63 -19.37
C ASP A 144 -29.86 5.09 -19.23
N THR A 145 -30.82 5.96 -19.05
CA THR A 145 -30.62 7.40 -18.78
C THR A 145 -30.23 7.72 -17.35
N VAL A 146 -29.89 6.70 -16.56
CA VAL A 146 -29.48 6.89 -15.16
C VAL A 146 -27.97 7.09 -15.12
N SER A 147 -27.56 8.31 -14.84
CA SER A 147 -26.16 8.79 -14.84
C SER A 147 -25.20 8.11 -13.87
N ASN A 148 -25.63 7.07 -13.13
CA ASN A 148 -24.84 6.34 -12.15
C ASN A 148 -24.89 4.81 -12.34
N THR A 149 -25.30 4.31 -13.49
CA THR A 149 -25.31 2.87 -13.76
C THR A 149 -23.88 2.38 -13.99
N LEU A 150 -23.48 1.39 -13.20
CA LEU A 150 -22.19 0.71 -13.36
C LEU A 150 -22.43 -0.63 -14.04
N LYS A 151 -21.40 -1.11 -14.73
CA LYS A 151 -21.32 -2.44 -15.33
C LYS A 151 -20.02 -3.13 -14.96
N PRO A 152 -19.96 -4.47 -14.94
CA PRO A 152 -18.72 -5.19 -14.73
C PRO A 152 -17.77 -5.01 -15.91
N ALA A 153 -16.49 -4.87 -15.60
CA ALA A 153 -15.40 -4.86 -16.56
C ALA A 153 -14.23 -5.67 -16.02
N LYS A 154 -13.63 -6.48 -16.88
CA LYS A 154 -12.43 -7.22 -16.58
C LYS A 154 -11.22 -6.47 -17.10
N LEU A 155 -10.22 -6.33 -16.27
CA LEU A 155 -8.96 -5.67 -16.60
C LEU A 155 -7.96 -6.64 -17.22
N SER A 156 -6.93 -6.12 -17.88
CA SER A 156 -5.80 -6.91 -18.41
C SER A 156 -5.17 -7.83 -17.38
N SER A 157 -5.15 -7.40 -16.12
CA SER A 157 -4.66 -8.18 -14.97
C SER A 157 -5.59 -9.32 -14.52
N GLY A 158 -6.80 -9.41 -15.09
CA GLY A 158 -7.83 -10.39 -14.71
C GLY A 158 -8.73 -9.95 -13.55
N ILE A 159 -8.51 -8.78 -12.97
CA ILE A 159 -9.37 -8.22 -11.91
C ILE A 159 -10.69 -7.74 -12.53
N GLU A 160 -11.81 -8.03 -11.86
CA GLU A 160 -13.11 -7.46 -12.18
C GLU A 160 -13.38 -6.21 -11.34
N VAL A 161 -13.78 -5.14 -12.01
CA VAL A 161 -14.14 -3.85 -11.41
C VAL A 161 -15.49 -3.36 -11.91
N GLN A 162 -16.12 -2.46 -11.16
CA GLN A 162 -17.33 -1.79 -11.60
C GLN A 162 -16.97 -0.47 -12.28
N VAL A 163 -17.40 -0.31 -13.53
CA VAL A 163 -17.13 0.89 -14.34
C VAL A 163 -18.42 1.53 -14.84
N PRO A 164 -18.43 2.84 -15.13
CA PRO A 164 -19.57 3.48 -15.79
C PRO A 164 -19.90 2.82 -17.12
N ILE A 165 -21.18 2.81 -17.50
CA ILE A 165 -21.70 2.15 -18.70
C ILE A 165 -21.05 2.62 -20.01
N PHE A 166 -20.46 3.82 -20.03
CA PHE A 166 -19.81 4.42 -21.21
C PHE A 166 -18.36 3.96 -21.43
N ILE A 167 -17.81 3.15 -20.54
CA ILE A 167 -16.46 2.58 -20.69
C ILE A 167 -16.52 1.39 -21.64
N ASN A 168 -15.57 1.31 -22.58
CA ASN A 168 -15.49 0.26 -23.59
C ASN A 168 -14.22 -0.57 -23.43
N GLU A 169 -14.21 -1.73 -24.08
CA GLU A 169 -13.00 -2.54 -24.22
C GLU A 169 -11.88 -1.74 -24.90
N GLY A 170 -10.65 -1.98 -24.47
CA GLY A 170 -9.45 -1.28 -24.92
C GLY A 170 -9.22 0.09 -24.29
N GLU A 171 -10.17 0.63 -23.53
CA GLU A 171 -9.96 1.90 -22.85
C GLU A 171 -9.05 1.72 -21.62
N GLN A 172 -8.15 2.70 -21.42
CA GLN A 172 -7.36 2.79 -20.18
C GLN A 172 -8.11 3.57 -19.12
N ILE A 173 -8.22 2.98 -17.95
CA ILE A 173 -8.92 3.55 -16.79
C ILE A 173 -8.00 3.63 -15.60
N LYS A 174 -8.21 4.66 -14.77
CA LYS A 174 -7.55 4.86 -13.49
C LYS A 174 -8.38 4.24 -12.39
N ILE A 175 -7.75 3.42 -11.56
CA ILE A 175 -8.39 2.66 -10.49
C ILE A 175 -7.66 2.90 -9.18
N ASP A 176 -8.42 2.98 -8.09
CA ASP A 176 -7.88 2.97 -6.73
C ASP A 176 -7.56 1.52 -6.34
N THR A 177 -6.30 1.22 -6.03
CA THR A 177 -5.84 -0.13 -5.69
C THR A 177 -6.30 -0.63 -4.33
N ARG A 178 -6.81 0.26 -3.47
CA ARG A 178 -7.24 -0.07 -2.09
C ARG A 178 -8.57 -0.80 -2.06
N ASP A 179 -9.47 -0.45 -2.97
CA ASP A 179 -10.85 -0.96 -3.02
C ASP A 179 -11.33 -1.38 -4.41
N GLY A 180 -10.49 -1.19 -5.45
CA GLY A 180 -10.84 -1.50 -6.84
C GLY A 180 -11.81 -0.51 -7.49
N THR A 181 -11.96 0.69 -6.91
CA THR A 181 -12.92 1.68 -7.40
C THR A 181 -12.41 2.40 -8.65
N TYR A 182 -13.27 2.50 -9.67
CA TYR A 182 -13.02 3.35 -10.83
C TYR A 182 -12.94 4.83 -10.44
N VAL A 183 -11.87 5.50 -10.84
CA VAL A 183 -11.63 6.91 -10.56
C VAL A 183 -11.88 7.80 -11.79
N GLY A 184 -11.53 7.32 -12.96
CA GLY A 184 -11.67 8.07 -14.21
C GLY A 184 -11.00 7.38 -15.38
N ARG A 185 -11.15 7.97 -16.59
CA ARG A 185 -10.34 7.59 -17.73
C ARG A 185 -8.89 8.03 -17.51
N SER A 186 -7.94 7.20 -17.89
CA SER A 186 -6.55 7.63 -17.97
C SER A 186 -6.46 8.66 -19.11
N LYS A 187 -5.91 9.83 -18.82
CA LYS A 187 -5.47 10.74 -19.87
C LYS A 187 -4.05 10.32 -20.25
N GLU A 188 -3.85 10.08 -21.52
CA GLU A 188 -2.51 9.97 -22.10
C GLU A 188 -1.62 11.15 -21.71
#